data_89dc8c50f0d617386d2aa305dee83f0e
#
_entry.id   89dc8c50f0d617386d2aa305dee83f0e
#
_cell.length_a   1.000
_cell.length_b   1.000
_cell.length_c   1.000
_cell.angle_alpha   90.00
_cell.angle_beta   90.00
_cell.angle_gamma   90.00
#
_symmetry.space_group_name_H-M   'P 1'
#
loop_
_entity.id
_entity.type
_entity.pdbx_description
1 polymer ?
#
loop_
_entity_poly.entity_id
_entity_poly.type
_entity_poly.pdbx_seq_one_letter_code
_entity_poly.pdbx_strand_id
1 'polypeptide(L)'
;ENGGWKEEGAIYPAGELAFMNFFRAAFLEEGIKFALLIFICVRLEALNEPIDAIVYGAAIGLGYAAMENYGYLASPNFENAWTIEMVKARYYPLVMHLGFGVVMGWLLSLNLFDETSRFKRRFMLIISLAIPVIYHGAYNYYSAVDIFPLLTVILIISIIYWARREQLKKITESEEKYEIKNSDVAYTYLASLFLVVAVLISAMIY
;
A
#
# COMPACT_ATOMS: atom_id res chain seq x y z
N GLU A 1 16.72 -12.12 -4.06
CA GLU A 1 16.50 -12.89 -5.29
C GLU A 1 15.20 -12.44 -5.89
N ASN A 2 15.30 -11.85 -7.08
CA ASN A 2 14.21 -11.14 -7.75
C ASN A 2 13.16 -12.13 -8.23
N GLY A 3 11.93 -11.86 -7.85
CA GLY A 3 10.77 -12.67 -8.11
C GLY A 3 10.75 -13.39 -9.44
N GLY A 4 10.93 -14.69 -9.41
CA GLY A 4 10.43 -15.73 -10.32
C GLY A 4 10.72 -15.69 -11.82
N TRP A 5 11.37 -14.66 -12.35
CA TRP A 5 11.47 -14.44 -13.79
C TRP A 5 12.88 -14.39 -14.35
N LYS A 6 13.90 -14.64 -13.52
CA LYS A 6 15.28 -14.72 -13.98
C LYS A 6 15.69 -16.19 -13.98
N GLU A 7 15.99 -16.72 -15.14
CA GLU A 7 16.85 -17.89 -15.22
C GLU A 7 18.20 -17.52 -14.59
N GLU A 8 18.72 -18.36 -13.74
CA GLU A 8 19.98 -18.10 -13.02
C GLU A 8 21.10 -17.83 -14.04
N GLY A 9 21.65 -16.59 -14.02
CA GLY A 9 22.68 -16.15 -14.96
C GLY A 9 22.18 -15.46 -16.25
N ALA A 10 20.89 -15.33 -16.49
CA ALA A 10 20.38 -14.61 -17.67
C ALA A 10 20.58 -13.09 -17.52
N ILE A 11 21.25 -12.47 -18.50
CA ILE A 11 21.40 -11.02 -18.61
C ILE A 11 20.30 -10.51 -19.54
N TYR A 12 19.28 -9.87 -18.97
CA TYR A 12 18.23 -9.23 -19.75
C TYR A 12 18.64 -7.82 -20.17
N PRO A 13 18.35 -7.38 -21.41
CA PRO A 13 18.48 -6.00 -21.80
C PRO A 13 17.70 -5.08 -20.85
N ALA A 14 18.23 -3.90 -20.54
CA ALA A 14 17.60 -2.97 -19.59
C ALA A 14 16.13 -2.64 -19.94
N GLY A 15 15.80 -2.53 -21.24
CA GLY A 15 14.43 -2.29 -21.70
C GLY A 15 13.49 -3.47 -21.42
N GLU A 16 13.95 -4.71 -21.58
CA GLU A 16 13.17 -5.91 -21.28
C GLU A 16 12.94 -6.04 -19.76
N LEU A 17 13.99 -5.80 -18.97
CA LEU A 17 13.91 -5.78 -17.51
C LEU A 17 12.92 -4.70 -17.03
N ALA A 18 12.96 -3.51 -17.61
CA ALA A 18 12.00 -2.44 -17.31
C ALA A 18 10.57 -2.86 -17.66
N PHE A 19 10.35 -3.41 -18.86
CA PHE A 19 9.03 -3.90 -19.26
C PHE A 19 8.47 -4.95 -18.27
N MET A 20 9.29 -5.92 -17.86
CA MET A 20 8.87 -6.96 -16.94
C MET A 20 8.49 -6.41 -15.56
N ASN A 21 9.27 -5.47 -15.02
CA ASN A 21 9.05 -4.95 -13.67
C ASN A 21 7.94 -3.89 -13.62
N PHE A 22 7.88 -2.98 -14.59
CA PHE A 22 6.91 -1.88 -14.58
C PHE A 22 5.57 -2.25 -15.20
N PHE A 23 5.56 -2.97 -16.32
CA PHE A 23 4.34 -3.28 -17.04
C PHE A 23 3.78 -4.64 -16.62
N ARG A 24 4.56 -5.70 -16.74
CA ARG A 24 4.06 -7.06 -16.49
C ARG A 24 3.80 -7.34 -15.01
N ALA A 25 4.66 -6.88 -14.10
CA ALA A 25 4.45 -7.04 -12.67
C ALA A 25 3.66 -5.86 -12.10
N ALA A 26 4.28 -4.70 -11.94
CA ALA A 26 3.69 -3.59 -11.18
C ALA A 26 2.34 -3.11 -11.75
N PHE A 27 2.23 -2.89 -13.07
CA PHE A 27 0.98 -2.39 -13.65
C PHE A 27 -0.18 -3.39 -13.51
N LEU A 28 0.06 -4.68 -13.72
CA LEU A 28 -1.01 -5.68 -13.57
C LEU A 28 -1.44 -5.83 -12.11
N GLU A 29 -0.49 -5.89 -11.20
CA GLU A 29 -0.78 -6.07 -9.78
C GLU A 29 -1.46 -4.84 -9.17
N GLU A 30 -0.91 -3.65 -9.40
CA GLU A 30 -1.54 -2.42 -8.90
C GLU A 30 -2.86 -2.13 -9.62
N GLY A 31 -2.99 -2.51 -10.90
CA GLY A 31 -4.23 -2.42 -11.66
C GLY A 31 -5.36 -3.27 -11.07
N ILE A 32 -5.07 -4.51 -10.66
CA ILE A 32 -6.05 -5.38 -9.99
C ILE A 32 -6.45 -4.77 -8.63
N LYS A 33 -5.48 -4.32 -7.82
CA LYS A 33 -5.76 -3.67 -6.54
C LYS A 33 -6.61 -2.41 -6.72
N PHE A 34 -6.28 -1.60 -7.72
CA PHE A 34 -7.02 -0.39 -8.05
C PHE A 34 -8.46 -0.70 -8.50
N ALA A 35 -8.65 -1.71 -9.36
CA ALA A 35 -9.97 -2.12 -9.79
C ALA A 35 -10.82 -2.61 -8.61
N LEU A 36 -10.25 -3.40 -7.70
CA LEU A 36 -10.92 -3.83 -6.47
C LEU A 36 -11.28 -2.64 -5.58
N LEU A 37 -10.35 -1.69 -5.39
CA LEU A 37 -10.59 -0.51 -4.57
C LEU A 37 -11.71 0.36 -5.15
N ILE A 38 -11.69 0.63 -6.46
CA ILE A 38 -12.77 1.37 -7.13
C ILE A 38 -14.10 0.64 -7.00
N PHE A 39 -14.12 -0.68 -7.21
CA PHE A 39 -15.32 -1.49 -7.07
C PHE A 39 -15.89 -1.41 -5.64
N ILE A 40 -15.04 -1.57 -4.62
CA ILE A 40 -15.42 -1.48 -3.21
C ILE A 40 -15.93 -0.06 -2.91
N CYS A 41 -15.16 0.98 -3.26
CA CYS A 41 -15.53 2.38 -3.00
C CYS A 41 -16.85 2.78 -3.65
N VAL A 42 -17.18 2.23 -4.83
CA VAL A 42 -18.44 2.53 -5.53
C VAL A 42 -19.63 1.73 -4.95
N ARG A 43 -19.37 0.55 -4.39
CA ARG A 43 -20.43 -0.39 -3.96
C ARG A 43 -20.75 -0.36 -2.48
N LEU A 44 -19.78 0.04 -1.65
CA LEU A 44 -20.00 0.09 -0.20
C LEU A 44 -20.58 1.46 0.20
N GLU A 45 -21.77 1.44 0.78
CA GLU A 45 -22.40 2.62 1.35
C GLU A 45 -21.67 3.16 2.61
N ALA A 46 -20.78 2.34 3.17
CA ALA A 46 -19.96 2.72 4.33
C ALA A 46 -18.78 3.65 3.98
N LEU A 47 -18.53 3.92 2.70
CA LEU A 47 -17.51 4.88 2.27
C LEU A 47 -18.06 6.31 2.37
N ASN A 48 -17.93 6.91 3.52
CA ASN A 48 -18.46 8.26 3.80
C ASN A 48 -17.40 9.26 4.25
N GLU A 49 -16.19 8.79 4.55
CA GLU A 49 -15.05 9.61 4.96
C GLU A 49 -13.78 9.34 4.13
N PRO A 50 -12.87 10.33 3.98
CA PRO A 50 -11.62 10.14 3.25
C PRO A 50 -10.75 9.00 3.80
N ILE A 51 -10.81 8.75 5.11
CA ILE A 51 -10.03 7.68 5.77
C ILE A 51 -10.46 6.29 5.32
N ASP A 52 -11.73 6.09 4.95
CA ASP A 52 -12.25 4.79 4.55
C ASP A 52 -11.55 4.27 3.29
N ALA A 53 -11.32 5.14 2.30
CA ALA A 53 -10.59 4.77 1.10
C ALA A 53 -9.13 4.36 1.40
N ILE A 54 -8.50 5.02 2.39
CA ILE A 54 -7.15 4.68 2.85
C ILE A 54 -7.14 3.30 3.52
N VAL A 55 -8.11 3.04 4.41
CA VAL A 55 -8.24 1.75 5.12
C VAL A 55 -8.53 0.61 4.15
N TYR A 56 -9.44 0.81 3.19
CA TYR A 56 -9.73 -0.20 2.17
C TYR A 56 -8.53 -0.44 1.25
N GLY A 57 -7.82 0.62 0.85
CA GLY A 57 -6.59 0.50 0.09
C GLY A 57 -5.52 -0.31 0.85
N ALA A 58 -5.33 -0.01 2.13
CA ALA A 58 -4.42 -0.75 3.01
C ALA A 58 -4.81 -2.24 3.11
N ALA A 59 -6.09 -2.54 3.32
CA ALA A 59 -6.60 -3.90 3.43
C ALA A 59 -6.40 -4.70 2.13
N ILE A 60 -6.66 -4.08 0.97
CA ILE A 60 -6.41 -4.70 -0.34
C ILE A 60 -4.92 -4.95 -0.55
N GLY A 61 -4.06 -3.98 -0.21
CA GLY A 61 -2.61 -4.14 -0.30
C GLY A 61 -2.09 -5.30 0.55
N LEU A 62 -2.52 -5.39 1.81
CA LEU A 62 -2.17 -6.51 2.71
C LEU A 62 -2.72 -7.86 2.21
N GLY A 63 -3.96 -7.89 1.72
CA GLY A 63 -4.56 -9.09 1.15
C GLY A 63 -3.79 -9.60 -0.06
N TYR A 64 -3.35 -8.69 -0.93
CA TYR A 64 -2.51 -9.03 -2.08
C TYR A 64 -1.15 -9.58 -1.63
N ALA A 65 -0.47 -8.93 -0.69
CA ALA A 65 0.79 -9.40 -0.13
C ALA A 65 0.67 -10.79 0.51
N ALA A 66 -0.43 -11.06 1.21
CA ALA A 66 -0.69 -12.36 1.80
C ALA A 66 -0.84 -13.46 0.73
N MET A 67 -1.58 -13.17 -0.34
CA MET A 67 -1.76 -14.07 -1.48
C MET A 67 -0.43 -14.35 -2.19
N GLU A 68 0.34 -13.30 -2.44
CA GLU A 68 1.65 -13.42 -3.09
C GLU A 68 2.64 -14.21 -2.22
N ASN A 69 2.71 -13.91 -0.92
CA ASN A 69 3.56 -14.63 0.03
C ASN A 69 3.18 -16.12 0.11
N TYR A 70 1.88 -16.42 0.12
CA TYR A 70 1.41 -17.80 0.05
C TYR A 70 1.90 -18.49 -1.23
N GLY A 71 1.78 -17.83 -2.39
CA GLY A 71 2.23 -18.37 -3.67
C GLY A 71 3.73 -18.70 -3.68
N TYR A 72 4.55 -17.84 -3.10
CA TYR A 72 5.99 -18.09 -2.95
C TYR A 72 6.29 -19.23 -1.98
N LEU A 73 5.72 -19.22 -0.80
CA LEU A 73 6.00 -20.21 0.25
C LEU A 73 5.41 -21.59 -0.05
N ALA A 74 4.33 -21.67 -0.84
CA ALA A 74 3.69 -22.92 -1.24
C ALA A 74 4.20 -23.47 -2.58
N SER A 75 5.12 -22.77 -3.26
CA SER A 75 5.65 -23.21 -4.56
C SER A 75 6.49 -24.47 -4.41
N PRO A 76 6.25 -25.50 -5.24
CA PRO A 76 7.08 -26.73 -5.24
C PRO A 76 8.55 -26.49 -5.55
N ASN A 77 8.88 -25.37 -6.21
CA ASN A 77 10.25 -24.99 -6.54
C ASN A 77 11.07 -24.51 -5.33
N PHE A 78 10.43 -24.37 -4.18
CA PHE A 78 11.05 -23.96 -2.92
C PHE A 78 11.03 -25.12 -1.92
N GLU A 79 11.84 -26.17 -2.14
CA GLU A 79 11.96 -27.30 -1.20
C GLU A 79 12.30 -26.87 0.24
N ASN A 80 12.86 -25.65 0.40
CA ASN A 80 13.18 -25.03 1.70
C ASN A 80 12.50 -23.66 1.87
N ALA A 81 11.29 -23.48 1.36
CA ALA A 81 10.58 -22.19 1.37
C ALA A 81 10.33 -21.62 2.78
N TRP A 82 10.34 -22.48 3.79
CA TRP A 82 10.07 -22.10 5.18
C TRP A 82 11.33 -21.83 6.00
N THR A 83 12.43 -21.50 5.38
CA THR A 83 13.61 -21.01 6.10
C THR A 83 13.34 -19.64 6.70
N ILE A 84 14.04 -19.33 7.81
CA ILE A 84 13.92 -18.01 8.47
C ILE A 84 14.30 -16.89 7.49
N GLU A 85 15.31 -17.11 6.67
CA GLU A 85 15.77 -16.13 5.66
C GLU A 85 14.68 -15.84 4.62
N MET A 86 14.02 -16.87 4.12
CA MET A 86 12.94 -16.71 3.15
C MET A 86 11.73 -15.98 3.78
N VAL A 87 11.34 -16.36 4.99
CA VAL A 87 10.25 -15.69 5.72
C VAL A 87 10.61 -14.21 5.95
N LYS A 88 11.84 -13.91 6.38
CA LYS A 88 12.31 -12.52 6.54
C LYS A 88 12.26 -11.75 5.21
N ALA A 89 12.72 -12.33 4.11
CA ALA A 89 12.70 -11.71 2.80
C ALA A 89 11.27 -11.33 2.32
N ARG A 90 10.23 -12.00 2.84
CA ARG A 90 8.82 -11.72 2.50
C ARG A 90 8.18 -10.61 3.33
N TYR A 91 8.89 -10.04 4.32
CA TYR A 91 8.41 -8.86 5.05
C TYR A 91 8.46 -7.57 4.21
N TYR A 92 9.51 -7.39 3.41
CA TYR A 92 9.64 -6.18 2.59
C TYR A 92 8.48 -6.03 1.59
N PRO A 93 8.13 -7.04 0.78
CA PRO A 93 6.94 -7.00 -0.07
C PRO A 93 5.66 -6.69 0.70
N LEU A 94 5.48 -7.23 1.92
CA LEU A 94 4.32 -6.94 2.74
C LEU A 94 4.19 -5.43 3.04
N VAL A 95 5.28 -4.79 3.47
CA VAL A 95 5.33 -3.34 3.74
C VAL A 95 5.08 -2.54 2.47
N MET A 96 5.66 -2.97 1.35
CA MET A 96 5.51 -2.30 0.07
C MET A 96 4.06 -2.34 -0.42
N HIS A 97 3.42 -3.50 -0.44
CA HIS A 97 2.02 -3.62 -0.86
C HIS A 97 1.04 -2.89 0.05
N LEU A 98 1.29 -2.89 1.37
CA LEU A 98 0.54 -2.04 2.31
C LEU A 98 0.66 -0.57 1.90
N GLY A 99 1.88 -0.09 1.66
CA GLY A 99 2.15 1.28 1.26
C GLY A 99 1.51 1.67 -0.06
N PHE A 100 1.59 0.81 -1.06
CA PHE A 100 0.92 1.04 -2.35
C PHE A 100 -0.59 1.20 -2.19
N GLY A 101 -1.22 0.32 -1.40
CA GLY A 101 -2.63 0.40 -1.10
C GLY A 101 -3.02 1.67 -0.33
N VAL A 102 -2.22 2.09 0.66
CA VAL A 102 -2.42 3.34 1.42
C VAL A 102 -2.33 4.55 0.51
N VAL A 103 -1.29 4.64 -0.34
CA VAL A 103 -1.11 5.74 -1.30
C VAL A 103 -2.27 5.79 -2.29
N MET A 104 -2.65 4.64 -2.84
CA MET A 104 -3.76 4.51 -3.78
C MET A 104 -5.07 5.00 -3.16
N GLY A 105 -5.40 4.54 -1.95
CA GLY A 105 -6.58 4.96 -1.21
C GLY A 105 -6.56 6.43 -0.85
N TRP A 106 -5.42 6.97 -0.44
CA TRP A 106 -5.27 8.39 -0.15
C TRP A 106 -5.53 9.27 -1.37
N LEU A 107 -4.88 8.99 -2.50
CA LEU A 107 -5.07 9.76 -3.73
C LEU A 107 -6.49 9.62 -4.27
N LEU A 108 -7.09 8.44 -4.13
CA LEU A 108 -8.50 8.23 -4.46
C LEU A 108 -9.42 9.02 -3.53
N SER A 109 -9.13 9.13 -2.24
CA SER A 109 -9.92 9.93 -1.30
C SER A 109 -9.95 11.41 -1.69
N LEU A 110 -8.83 11.96 -2.15
CA LEU A 110 -8.76 13.33 -2.69
C LEU A 110 -9.62 13.51 -3.95
N ASN A 111 -9.80 12.43 -4.73
CA ASN A 111 -10.69 12.44 -5.88
C ASN A 111 -12.17 12.45 -5.49
N LEU A 112 -12.53 11.67 -4.49
CA LEU A 112 -13.93 11.44 -4.10
C LEU A 112 -14.50 12.53 -3.21
N PHE A 113 -13.69 13.07 -2.30
CA PHE A 113 -14.17 13.95 -1.22
C PHE A 113 -13.74 15.41 -1.35
N ASP A 114 -12.87 15.74 -2.32
CA ASP A 114 -12.43 17.11 -2.53
C ASP A 114 -13.33 17.80 -3.59
N GLU A 115 -13.87 18.99 -3.28
CA GLU A 115 -14.66 19.81 -4.20
C GLU A 115 -13.76 20.47 -5.25
N THR A 116 -13.33 19.68 -6.24
CA THR A 116 -12.40 20.16 -7.26
C THR A 116 -12.97 20.10 -8.68
N SER A 117 -12.28 20.78 -9.60
CA SER A 117 -12.65 20.75 -11.00
C SER A 117 -12.63 19.32 -11.58
N ARG A 118 -13.44 19.05 -12.62
CA ARG A 118 -13.49 17.76 -13.30
C ARG A 118 -12.10 17.31 -13.82
N PHE A 119 -11.26 18.28 -14.22
CA PHE A 119 -9.91 18.00 -14.68
C PHE A 119 -9.03 17.47 -13.53
N LYS A 120 -9.03 18.17 -12.40
CA LYS A 120 -8.24 17.74 -11.22
C LYS A 120 -8.71 16.38 -10.71
N ARG A 121 -10.01 16.11 -10.72
CA ARG A 121 -10.59 14.82 -10.35
C ARG A 121 -10.08 13.68 -11.24
N ARG A 122 -10.12 13.85 -12.57
CA ARG A 122 -9.57 12.85 -13.50
C ARG A 122 -8.07 12.65 -13.32
N PHE A 123 -7.33 13.73 -13.10
CA PHE A 123 -5.90 13.67 -12.84
C PHE A 123 -5.60 12.89 -11.55
N MET A 124 -6.31 13.15 -10.45
CA MET A 124 -6.17 12.40 -9.20
C MET A 124 -6.47 10.90 -9.36
N LEU A 125 -7.46 10.55 -10.18
CA LEU A 125 -7.76 9.16 -10.49
C LEU A 125 -6.62 8.46 -11.23
N ILE A 126 -6.00 9.14 -12.20
CA ILE A 126 -4.87 8.59 -12.94
C ILE A 126 -3.66 8.40 -12.04
N ILE A 127 -3.30 9.40 -11.24
CA ILE A 127 -2.12 9.32 -10.38
C ILE A 127 -2.30 8.36 -9.22
N SER A 128 -3.55 8.09 -8.79
CA SER A 128 -3.80 7.09 -7.75
C SER A 128 -3.41 5.67 -8.17
N LEU A 129 -3.41 5.38 -9.47
CA LEU A 129 -2.83 4.15 -10.03
C LEU A 129 -1.35 4.34 -10.43
N ALA A 130 -1.02 5.44 -11.11
CA ALA A 130 0.30 5.63 -11.71
C ALA A 130 1.43 5.69 -10.67
N ILE A 131 1.20 6.37 -9.53
CA ILE A 131 2.23 6.49 -8.49
C ILE A 131 2.57 5.12 -7.88
N PRO A 132 1.62 4.29 -7.41
CA PRO A 132 1.92 2.95 -6.96
C PRO A 132 2.63 2.08 -8.01
N VAL A 133 2.19 2.14 -9.28
CA VAL A 133 2.83 1.39 -10.39
C VAL A 133 4.30 1.78 -10.56
N ILE A 134 4.58 3.09 -10.62
CA ILE A 134 5.95 3.58 -10.79
C ILE A 134 6.82 3.17 -9.59
N TYR A 135 6.31 3.35 -8.38
CA TYR A 135 7.05 3.03 -7.17
C TYR A 135 7.30 1.53 -7.02
N HIS A 136 6.28 0.70 -7.29
CA HIS A 136 6.40 -0.76 -7.30
C HIS A 136 7.38 -1.24 -8.38
N GLY A 137 7.24 -0.74 -9.61
CA GLY A 137 8.15 -1.07 -10.70
C GLY A 137 9.60 -0.68 -10.39
N ALA A 138 9.83 0.48 -9.77
CA ALA A 138 11.15 0.91 -9.33
C ALA A 138 11.70 0.00 -8.23
N TYR A 139 10.89 -0.37 -7.23
CA TYR A 139 11.27 -1.32 -6.19
C TYR A 139 11.74 -2.65 -6.79
N ASN A 140 10.97 -3.21 -7.73
CA ASN A 140 11.31 -4.47 -8.39
C ASN A 140 12.55 -4.33 -9.30
N TYR A 141 12.66 -3.22 -10.04
CA TYR A 141 13.74 -2.98 -10.99
C TYR A 141 15.10 -2.85 -10.30
N TYR A 142 15.16 -2.08 -9.21
CA TYR A 142 16.39 -1.84 -8.45
C TYR A 142 16.68 -2.95 -7.43
N SER A 143 15.85 -3.98 -7.36
CA SER A 143 16.03 -5.17 -6.53
C SER A 143 16.48 -4.90 -5.11
N ALA A 144 15.52 -4.69 -4.23
CA ALA A 144 15.73 -4.72 -2.78
C ALA A 144 16.83 -3.79 -2.26
N VAL A 145 16.82 -2.54 -2.72
CA VAL A 145 17.55 -1.51 -1.98
C VAL A 145 16.74 -1.24 -0.71
N ASP A 146 17.29 -1.50 0.45
CA ASP A 146 16.63 -1.40 1.77
C ASP A 146 15.97 -0.05 2.07
N ILE A 147 16.32 0.98 1.29
CA ILE A 147 15.72 2.31 1.39
C ILE A 147 14.22 2.34 1.04
N PHE A 148 13.76 1.49 0.12
CA PHE A 148 12.35 1.52 -0.33
C PHE A 148 11.35 1.19 0.79
N PRO A 149 11.52 0.09 1.57
CA PRO A 149 10.66 -0.19 2.70
C PRO A 149 10.66 0.94 3.74
N LEU A 150 11.82 1.52 4.04
CA LEU A 150 11.92 2.63 4.97
C LEU A 150 11.15 3.86 4.48
N LEU A 151 11.33 4.26 3.23
CA LEU A 151 10.57 5.36 2.61
C LEU A 151 9.07 5.09 2.61
N THR A 152 8.67 3.83 2.38
CA THR A 152 7.26 3.42 2.41
C THR A 152 6.68 3.59 3.81
N VAL A 153 7.38 3.18 4.86
CA VAL A 153 6.93 3.38 6.26
C VAL A 153 6.77 4.87 6.57
N ILE A 154 7.74 5.70 6.19
CA ILE A 154 7.66 7.16 6.38
C ILE A 154 6.45 7.74 5.65
N LEU A 155 6.21 7.29 4.43
CA LEU A 155 5.07 7.74 3.62
C LEU A 155 3.73 7.33 4.26
N ILE A 156 3.60 6.09 4.73
CA ILE A 156 2.40 5.60 5.43
C ILE A 156 2.13 6.47 6.67
N ILE A 157 3.14 6.69 7.51
CA ILE A 157 3.02 7.52 8.72
C ILE A 157 2.57 8.93 8.34
N SER A 158 3.16 9.53 7.30
CA SER A 158 2.83 10.88 6.84
C SER A 158 1.38 10.98 6.36
N ILE A 159 0.90 9.99 5.61
CA ILE A 159 -0.49 9.94 5.12
C ILE A 159 -1.47 9.77 6.28
N ILE A 160 -1.17 8.90 7.25
CA ILE A 160 -2.01 8.70 8.42
C ILE A 160 -2.07 9.96 9.27
N TYR A 161 -0.92 10.63 9.48
CA TYR A 161 -0.87 11.92 10.18
C TYR A 161 -1.73 12.99 9.49
N TRP A 162 -1.62 13.08 8.16
CA TRP A 162 -2.46 13.98 7.36
C TRP A 162 -3.94 13.65 7.50
N ALA A 163 -4.33 12.39 7.32
CA ALA A 163 -5.71 11.94 7.44
C ALA A 163 -6.30 12.25 8.83
N ARG A 164 -5.51 12.01 9.87
CA ARG A 164 -5.89 12.34 11.25
C ARG A 164 -6.09 13.84 11.45
N ARG A 165 -5.20 14.66 10.91
CA ARG A 165 -5.32 16.11 10.98
C ARG A 165 -6.60 16.62 10.31
N GLU A 166 -6.95 16.06 9.14
CA GLU A 166 -8.18 16.43 8.43
C GLU A 166 -9.44 16.00 9.20
N GLN A 167 -9.43 14.81 9.81
CA GLN A 167 -10.52 14.39 10.69
C GLN A 167 -10.70 15.33 11.89
N LEU A 168 -9.60 15.68 12.57
CA LEU A 168 -9.64 16.59 13.72
C LEU A 168 -10.20 17.96 13.35
N LYS A 169 -9.84 18.52 12.19
CA LYS A 169 -10.43 19.79 11.70
C LYS A 169 -11.94 19.67 11.56
N LYS A 170 -12.43 18.61 10.90
CA LYS A 170 -13.87 18.38 10.72
C LYS A 170 -14.62 18.22 12.04
N ILE A 171 -14.01 17.52 13.00
CA ILE A 171 -14.55 17.37 14.35
C ILE A 171 -14.64 18.75 15.02
N THR A 172 -13.58 19.55 15.01
CA THR A 172 -13.56 20.89 15.59
C THR A 172 -14.59 21.83 14.93
N GLU A 173 -14.75 21.74 13.62
CA GLU A 173 -15.76 22.50 12.87
C GLU A 173 -17.19 22.00 13.13
N SER A 174 -17.37 20.73 13.52
CA SER A 174 -18.66 20.12 13.85
C SER A 174 -19.01 20.16 15.34
N GLU A 175 -18.05 20.43 16.21
CA GLU A 175 -18.20 20.45 17.69
C GLU A 175 -19.16 21.55 18.20
N GLU A 176 -19.62 22.47 17.38
CA GLU A 176 -20.83 23.23 17.72
C GLU A 176 -22.09 22.35 17.82
N LYS A 177 -22.04 21.07 17.45
CA LYS A 177 -23.22 20.19 17.37
C LYS A 177 -23.16 18.84 18.09
N TYR A 178 -22.00 18.28 18.42
CA TYR A 178 -21.90 16.93 19.03
C TYR A 178 -20.72 16.80 20.00
N GLU A 179 -20.99 16.57 21.28
CA GLU A 179 -20.02 16.01 22.23
C GLU A 179 -19.63 14.58 21.79
N ILE A 180 -18.51 14.42 21.10
CA ILE A 180 -18.01 13.11 20.70
C ILE A 180 -17.02 12.59 21.75
N LYS A 181 -17.46 11.62 22.52
CA LYS A 181 -16.64 10.77 23.39
C LYS A 181 -15.81 9.78 22.58
N ASN A 182 -14.89 10.26 21.73
CA ASN A 182 -14.15 9.38 20.81
C ASN A 182 -12.62 9.41 20.97
N SER A 183 -12.10 9.83 22.14
CA SER A 183 -10.69 9.72 22.47
C SER A 183 -10.20 8.26 22.44
N ASP A 184 -11.01 7.31 22.89
CA ASP A 184 -10.60 5.92 23.07
C ASP A 184 -10.42 5.17 21.75
N VAL A 185 -11.26 5.45 20.75
CA VAL A 185 -11.15 4.84 19.41
C VAL A 185 -9.87 5.30 18.72
N ALA A 186 -9.54 6.59 18.82
CA ALA A 186 -8.33 7.15 18.22
C ALA A 186 -7.04 6.58 18.83
N TYR A 187 -7.00 6.42 20.15
CA TYR A 187 -5.87 5.79 20.82
C TYR A 187 -5.71 4.32 20.45
N THR A 188 -6.81 3.60 20.28
CA THR A 188 -6.79 2.19 19.86
C THR A 188 -6.21 2.05 18.44
N TYR A 189 -6.60 2.91 17.49
CA TYR A 189 -6.02 2.91 16.14
C TYR A 189 -4.53 3.28 16.15
N LEU A 190 -4.12 4.31 16.91
CA LEU A 190 -2.72 4.69 17.05
C LEU A 190 -1.89 3.58 17.70
N ALA A 191 -2.40 2.95 18.75
CA ALA A 191 -1.74 1.84 19.43
C ALA A 191 -1.60 0.62 18.51
N SER A 192 -2.64 0.29 17.73
CA SER A 192 -2.61 -0.81 16.76
C SER A 192 -1.60 -0.54 15.64
N LEU A 193 -1.57 0.70 15.14
CA LEU A 193 -0.59 1.12 14.15
C LEU A 193 0.84 1.06 14.70
N PHE A 194 1.05 1.57 15.93
CA PHE A 194 2.35 1.54 16.59
C PHE A 194 2.83 0.10 16.80
N LEU A 195 1.92 -0.81 17.13
CA LEU A 195 2.21 -2.23 17.27
C LEU A 195 2.64 -2.84 15.93
N VAL A 196 1.89 -2.56 14.85
CA VAL A 196 2.24 -3.05 13.49
C VAL A 196 3.60 -2.52 13.06
N VAL A 197 3.86 -1.21 13.23
CA VAL A 197 5.15 -0.60 12.89
C VAL A 197 6.27 -1.17 13.76
N ALA A 198 6.06 -1.37 15.05
CA ALA A 198 7.05 -1.96 15.96
C ALA A 198 7.38 -3.41 15.60
N VAL A 199 6.36 -4.21 15.22
CA VAL A 199 6.56 -5.58 14.73
C VAL A 199 7.35 -5.58 13.42
N LEU A 200 7.02 -4.68 12.48
CA LEU A 200 7.74 -4.57 11.21
C LEU A 200 9.19 -4.13 11.43
N ILE A 201 9.43 -3.13 12.28
CA ILE A 201 10.80 -2.69 12.62
C ILE A 201 11.59 -3.81 13.32
N SER A 202 10.97 -4.51 14.29
CA SER A 202 11.61 -5.65 14.95
C SER A 202 11.99 -6.75 13.95
N ALA A 203 11.13 -7.04 12.98
CA ALA A 203 11.39 -8.02 11.94
C ALA A 203 12.49 -7.58 10.95
N MET A 204 12.78 -6.28 10.85
CA MET A 204 13.88 -5.75 10.02
C MET A 204 15.24 -5.78 10.74
N ILE A 205 15.25 -5.82 12.08
CA ILE A 205 16.46 -5.78 12.90
C ILE A 205 16.97 -7.19 13.23
N TYR A 206 16.09 -8.20 13.29
CA TYR A 206 16.39 -9.61 13.56
C TYR A 206 16.29 -10.48 12.32
#